data_cbc548b16c77032984d5ca3677d0a6f0
#
_entry.id   cbc548b16c77032984d5ca3677d0a6f0
#
_cell.length_a   1.000
_cell.length_b   1.000
_cell.length_c   1.000
_cell.angle_alpha   90.00
_cell.angle_beta   90.00
_cell.angle_gamma   90.00
#
_symmetry.space_group_name_H-M   'P 1'
#
loop_
_entity.id
_entity.type
_entity.pdbx_description
1 polymer ?
#
loop_
_entity_poly.entity_id
_entity_poly.type
_entity_poly.pdbx_seq_one_letter_code
_entity_poly.pdbx_strand_id
1 'polypeptide(L)'
;MANLRKCAVIGVGFVGATSAFTLATSGLFSEIVLLDANQKKAEGEAADISHGIAFTQPCAVRAGGYPDLAECGLIVIAAGANQKPGETRTELLGRNKVILQSILEQVMAVNRDAILLIVSNPVDILTYMAQKLSGLPAGRVIGSGTVLDTARLKHLLGQHLHVDSRNVHAFIIGEHGDSELAVWSSANISGVDLDDYCRICGKDDSHEALDRIYRSVRDAAYQIIEGKGATYYGIGIAVRRIAEAIVRDEHSVLPVSSMVGGHYGISGLCLGLPCDGVQNVLNIPLSEDETRQLQSSAQKMRALLDEIGM
;
A
#
# COMPACT_ATOMS: atom_id res chain seq x y z
N MET A 1 9.91 5.64 -23.51
CA MET A 1 9.36 4.38 -22.94
C MET A 1 9.86 4.23 -21.53
N ALA A 2 8.99 4.02 -20.56
CA ALA A 2 9.38 3.84 -19.15
C ALA A 2 10.21 2.55 -18.99
N ASN A 3 11.24 2.63 -18.14
CA ASN A 3 12.16 1.53 -17.84
C ASN A 3 11.83 0.96 -16.46
N LEU A 4 11.28 -0.24 -16.39
CA LEU A 4 10.94 -0.90 -15.11
C LEU A 4 12.16 -1.20 -14.21
N ARG A 5 13.39 -1.07 -14.73
CA ARG A 5 14.62 -1.16 -13.92
C ARG A 5 15.01 0.17 -13.26
N LYS A 6 14.27 1.25 -13.54
CA LYS A 6 14.44 2.56 -12.91
C LYS A 6 13.22 2.90 -12.07
N CYS A 7 13.44 3.30 -10.83
CA CYS A 7 12.42 3.67 -9.87
C CYS A 7 12.69 5.06 -9.31
N ALA A 8 11.64 5.75 -8.89
CA ALA A 8 11.77 6.95 -8.09
C ALA A 8 10.95 6.84 -6.80
N VAL A 9 11.42 7.50 -5.75
CA VAL A 9 10.70 7.66 -4.48
C VAL A 9 10.56 9.16 -4.19
N ILE A 10 9.34 9.65 -4.17
CA ILE A 10 9.01 11.05 -3.88
C ILE A 10 8.53 11.16 -2.43
N GLY A 11 9.25 11.94 -1.63
CA GLY A 11 9.08 12.06 -0.19
C GLY A 11 9.92 11.03 0.56
N VAL A 12 11.08 11.46 1.09
CA VAL A 12 12.00 10.61 1.84
C VAL A 12 11.91 10.83 3.36
N GLY A 13 10.66 10.86 3.86
CA GLY A 13 10.37 10.66 5.27
C GLY A 13 10.70 9.23 5.70
N PHE A 14 10.34 8.84 6.94
CA PHE A 14 10.58 7.47 7.43
C PHE A 14 10.09 6.37 6.48
N VAL A 15 8.88 6.54 5.94
CA VAL A 15 8.28 5.57 5.01
C VAL A 15 9.02 5.53 3.69
N GLY A 16 9.26 6.70 3.08
CA GLY A 16 9.91 6.78 1.77
C GLY A 16 11.37 6.33 1.81
N ALA A 17 12.15 6.74 2.84
CA ALA A 17 13.52 6.30 3.02
C ALA A 17 13.61 4.78 3.23
N THR A 18 12.72 4.21 4.09
CA THR A 18 12.65 2.75 4.28
C THR A 18 12.24 2.02 3.00
N SER A 19 11.29 2.58 2.23
CA SER A 19 10.91 2.02 0.93
C SER A 19 12.09 2.05 -0.05
N ALA A 20 12.80 3.16 -0.14
CA ALA A 20 14.00 3.27 -0.97
C ALA A 20 15.07 2.23 -0.57
N PHE A 21 15.33 2.07 0.71
CA PHE A 21 16.27 1.08 1.22
C PHE A 21 15.86 -0.36 0.87
N THR A 22 14.59 -0.73 1.08
CA THR A 22 14.10 -2.08 0.76
C THR A 22 14.11 -2.35 -0.75
N LEU A 23 13.82 -1.34 -1.58
CA LEU A 23 13.91 -1.43 -3.04
C LEU A 23 15.36 -1.53 -3.50
N ALA A 24 16.29 -0.76 -2.94
CA ALA A 24 17.71 -0.80 -3.29
C ALA A 24 18.33 -2.16 -3.00
N THR A 25 17.95 -2.80 -1.90
CA THR A 25 18.46 -4.13 -1.51
C THR A 25 17.74 -5.29 -2.20
N SER A 26 16.68 -5.02 -2.98
CA SER A 26 15.87 -6.07 -3.61
C SER A 26 16.48 -6.72 -4.85
N GLY A 27 17.44 -6.05 -5.51
CA GLY A 27 17.96 -6.44 -6.82
C GLY A 27 17.00 -6.18 -8.00
N LEU A 28 15.85 -5.54 -7.76
CA LEU A 28 14.85 -5.24 -8.79
C LEU A 28 15.29 -4.10 -9.71
N PHE A 29 15.95 -3.09 -9.13
CA PHE A 29 16.26 -1.84 -9.83
C PHE A 29 17.76 -1.65 -10.04
N SER A 30 18.12 -1.09 -11.19
CA SER A 30 19.47 -0.64 -11.49
C SER A 30 19.71 0.81 -11.04
N GLU A 31 18.63 1.58 -10.91
CA GLU A 31 18.67 2.99 -10.49
C GLU A 31 17.43 3.36 -9.66
N ILE A 32 17.65 4.08 -8.56
CA ILE A 32 16.60 4.66 -7.73
C ILE A 32 16.91 6.14 -7.52
N VAL A 33 15.96 7.00 -7.89
CA VAL A 33 16.04 8.45 -7.72
C VAL A 33 15.22 8.86 -6.52
N LEU A 34 15.82 9.59 -5.58
CA LEU A 34 15.16 10.10 -4.38
C LEU A 34 14.84 11.58 -4.53
N LEU A 35 13.58 11.95 -4.31
CA LEU A 35 13.12 13.33 -4.34
C LEU A 35 12.47 13.70 -3.00
N ASP A 36 12.77 14.89 -2.52
CA ASP A 36 12.10 15.51 -1.37
C ASP A 36 12.07 17.03 -1.54
N ALA A 37 11.10 17.70 -0.94
CA ALA A 37 11.08 19.16 -0.88
C ALA A 37 12.32 19.72 -0.15
N ASN A 38 12.88 18.94 0.78
CA ASN A 38 14.18 19.18 1.38
C ASN A 38 15.26 18.40 0.60
N GLN A 39 15.88 19.05 -0.38
CA GLN A 39 16.91 18.47 -1.22
C GLN A 39 18.08 17.87 -0.42
N LYS A 40 18.53 18.56 0.64
CA LYS A 40 19.62 18.08 1.50
C LYS A 40 19.27 16.77 2.19
N LYS A 41 17.99 16.59 2.54
CA LYS A 41 17.51 15.32 3.12
C LYS A 41 17.57 14.21 2.09
N ALA A 42 17.10 14.46 0.86
CA ALA A 42 17.19 13.48 -0.22
C ALA A 42 18.64 13.06 -0.52
N GLU A 43 19.56 14.03 -0.52
CA GLU A 43 21.00 13.77 -0.68
C GLU A 43 21.57 12.91 0.45
N GLY A 44 21.22 13.21 1.69
CA GLY A 44 21.65 12.45 2.86
C GLY A 44 21.16 11.00 2.84
N GLU A 45 19.85 10.80 2.59
CA GLU A 45 19.26 9.45 2.51
C GLU A 45 19.85 8.65 1.33
N ALA A 46 20.07 9.29 0.18
CA ALA A 46 20.69 8.65 -0.97
C ALA A 46 22.12 8.24 -0.70
N ALA A 47 22.90 9.09 -0.04
CA ALA A 47 24.30 8.79 0.33
C ALA A 47 24.38 7.63 1.31
N ASP A 48 23.54 7.64 2.36
CA ASP A 48 23.54 6.59 3.39
C ASP A 48 23.16 5.21 2.79
N ILE A 49 22.11 5.16 1.99
CA ILE A 49 21.71 3.93 1.28
C ILE A 49 22.83 3.48 0.32
N SER A 50 23.41 4.40 -0.46
CA SER A 50 24.45 4.10 -1.46
C SER A 50 25.70 3.47 -0.82
N HIS A 51 26.07 3.90 0.38
CA HIS A 51 27.23 3.33 1.07
C HIS A 51 27.06 1.84 1.41
N GLY A 52 25.82 1.37 1.56
CA GLY A 52 25.50 -0.04 1.81
C GLY A 52 25.42 -0.91 0.54
N ILE A 53 25.31 -0.31 -0.65
CA ILE A 53 25.07 -1.07 -1.90
C ILE A 53 26.21 -2.02 -2.26
N ALA A 54 27.44 -1.73 -1.82
CA ALA A 54 28.58 -2.63 -2.03
C ALA A 54 28.36 -4.05 -1.44
N PHE A 55 27.43 -4.21 -0.50
CA PHE A 55 27.08 -5.49 0.13
C PHE A 55 25.81 -6.14 -0.44
N THR A 56 25.24 -5.57 -1.50
CA THR A 56 23.97 -6.02 -2.10
C THR A 56 24.11 -6.19 -3.62
N GLN A 57 23.00 -6.34 -4.32
CA GLN A 57 22.98 -6.29 -5.79
C GLN A 57 23.25 -4.85 -6.28
N PRO A 58 23.97 -4.68 -7.41
CA PRO A 58 24.27 -3.34 -7.94
C PRO A 58 23.00 -2.52 -8.20
N CYS A 59 22.95 -1.34 -7.57
CA CYS A 59 21.90 -0.36 -7.73
C CYS A 59 22.46 1.04 -7.52
N ALA A 60 22.27 1.95 -8.47
CA ALA A 60 22.62 3.35 -8.29
C ALA A 60 21.50 4.06 -7.50
N VAL A 61 21.83 4.60 -6.32
CA VAL A 61 20.88 5.38 -5.52
C VAL A 61 21.37 6.82 -5.45
N ARG A 62 20.58 7.77 -5.88
CA ARG A 62 20.95 9.19 -5.90
C ARG A 62 19.77 10.10 -5.62
N ALA A 63 20.04 11.28 -5.10
CA ALA A 63 19.06 12.35 -5.09
C ALA A 63 18.89 12.93 -6.51
N GLY A 64 17.71 13.45 -6.82
CA GLY A 64 17.41 14.06 -8.12
C GLY A 64 16.23 15.01 -8.07
N GLY A 65 15.81 15.45 -9.24
CA GLY A 65 14.66 16.31 -9.45
C GLY A 65 13.62 15.67 -10.38
N TYR A 66 12.52 16.36 -10.65
CA TYR A 66 11.47 15.84 -11.54
C TYR A 66 11.94 15.47 -12.95
N PRO A 67 12.88 16.19 -13.58
CA PRO A 67 13.41 15.79 -14.88
C PRO A 67 14.04 14.39 -14.91
N ASP A 68 14.61 13.95 -13.80
CA ASP A 68 15.22 12.62 -13.66
C ASP A 68 14.19 11.47 -13.69
N LEU A 69 12.90 11.79 -13.54
CA LEU A 69 11.81 10.81 -13.54
C LEU A 69 11.39 10.38 -14.96
N ALA A 70 11.89 11.04 -16.00
CA ALA A 70 11.43 10.85 -17.38
C ALA A 70 11.46 9.38 -17.86
N GLU A 71 12.40 8.59 -17.37
CA GLU A 71 12.55 7.17 -17.74
C GLU A 71 12.10 6.17 -16.65
N CYS A 72 11.69 6.64 -15.47
CA CYS A 72 11.29 5.73 -14.39
C CYS A 72 10.05 4.92 -14.76
N GLY A 73 10.11 3.60 -14.59
CA GLY A 73 8.97 2.72 -14.82
C GLY A 73 8.03 2.64 -13.63
N LEU A 74 8.56 2.86 -12.42
CA LEU A 74 7.80 2.91 -11.17
C LEU A 74 8.11 4.21 -10.43
N ILE A 75 7.08 4.92 -9.98
CA ILE A 75 7.21 6.12 -9.15
C ILE A 75 6.41 5.88 -7.86
N VAL A 76 7.11 5.78 -6.74
CA VAL A 76 6.53 5.63 -5.41
C VAL A 76 6.31 7.01 -4.81
N ILE A 77 5.08 7.33 -4.43
CA ILE A 77 4.73 8.62 -3.81
C ILE A 77 4.43 8.37 -2.32
N ALA A 78 5.43 8.69 -1.49
CA ALA A 78 5.36 8.62 -0.03
C ALA A 78 5.37 10.03 0.62
N ALA A 79 5.30 11.08 -0.21
CA ALA A 79 5.24 12.46 0.24
C ALA A 79 3.85 12.79 0.79
N GLY A 80 3.82 13.38 1.98
CA GLY A 80 2.60 13.81 2.63
C GLY A 80 2.92 14.56 3.91
N ALA A 81 1.98 15.34 4.39
CA ALA A 81 2.07 16.03 5.68
C ALA A 81 1.60 15.10 6.80
N ASN A 82 2.27 15.13 7.92
CA ASN A 82 1.78 14.51 9.16
C ASN A 82 0.69 15.37 9.78
N GLN A 83 -0.25 14.73 10.48
CA GLN A 83 -1.29 15.43 11.24
C GLN A 83 -0.66 16.29 12.33
N LYS A 84 -1.10 17.54 12.41
CA LYS A 84 -0.69 18.47 13.48
C LYS A 84 -1.57 18.29 14.71
N PRO A 85 -1.08 18.62 15.91
CA PRO A 85 -1.92 18.66 17.10
C PRO A 85 -3.15 19.57 16.89
N GLY A 86 -4.36 19.05 17.13
CA GLY A 86 -5.62 19.77 16.96
C GLY A 86 -6.14 19.88 15.52
N GLU A 87 -5.42 19.36 14.52
CA GLU A 87 -5.87 19.36 13.13
C GLU A 87 -6.90 18.25 12.89
N THR A 88 -7.97 18.58 12.16
CA THR A 88 -8.97 17.61 11.75
C THR A 88 -8.48 16.72 10.60
N ARG A 89 -9.10 15.54 10.41
CA ARG A 89 -8.81 14.66 9.27
C ARG A 89 -9.05 15.36 7.92
N THR A 90 -10.09 16.17 7.81
CA THR A 90 -10.45 16.91 6.59
C THR A 90 -9.41 17.98 6.25
N GLU A 91 -8.90 18.71 7.24
CA GLU A 91 -7.82 19.69 7.04
C GLU A 91 -6.52 19.03 6.58
N LEU A 92 -6.12 17.94 7.23
CA LEU A 92 -4.96 17.15 6.80
C LEU A 92 -5.12 16.64 5.37
N LEU A 93 -6.30 16.13 5.02
CA LEU A 93 -6.60 15.65 3.69
C LEU A 93 -6.53 16.77 2.65
N GLY A 94 -7.05 17.96 2.98
CA GLY A 94 -6.93 19.16 2.13
C GLY A 94 -5.47 19.52 1.84
N ARG A 95 -4.59 19.47 2.84
CA ARG A 95 -3.14 19.72 2.65
C ARG A 95 -2.50 18.65 1.79
N ASN A 96 -2.81 17.38 2.02
CA ASN A 96 -2.26 16.28 1.23
C ASN A 96 -2.76 16.30 -0.22
N LYS A 97 -4.00 16.78 -0.45
CA LYS A 97 -4.53 17.06 -1.79
C LYS A 97 -3.61 18.03 -2.56
N VAL A 98 -3.29 19.17 -1.97
CA VAL A 98 -2.43 20.20 -2.61
C VAL A 98 -1.03 19.64 -2.88
N ILE A 99 -0.43 18.91 -1.93
CA ILE A 99 0.89 18.30 -2.10
C ILE A 99 0.86 17.29 -3.26
N LEU A 100 -0.11 16.38 -3.25
CA LEU A 100 -0.25 15.37 -4.30
C LEU A 100 -0.49 15.99 -5.67
N GLN A 101 -1.35 17.01 -5.76
CA GLN A 101 -1.62 17.72 -7.02
C GLN A 101 -0.35 18.33 -7.59
N SER A 102 0.43 19.05 -6.78
CA SER A 102 1.70 19.65 -7.20
C SER A 102 2.71 18.59 -7.68
N ILE A 103 2.79 17.44 -7.00
CA ILE A 103 3.65 16.32 -7.41
C ILE A 103 3.19 15.79 -8.77
N LEU A 104 1.89 15.51 -8.92
CA LEU A 104 1.35 14.93 -10.15
C LEU A 104 1.51 15.86 -11.35
N GLU A 105 1.30 17.17 -11.20
CA GLU A 105 1.53 18.15 -12.26
C GLU A 105 2.97 18.07 -12.80
N GLN A 106 3.95 17.98 -11.90
CA GLN A 106 5.37 17.89 -12.29
C GLN A 106 5.73 16.51 -12.86
N VAL A 107 5.23 15.42 -12.28
CA VAL A 107 5.45 14.06 -12.80
C VAL A 107 4.84 13.92 -14.20
N MET A 108 3.59 14.34 -14.39
CA MET A 108 2.88 14.22 -15.68
C MET A 108 3.47 15.11 -16.78
N ALA A 109 4.20 16.17 -16.41
CA ALA A 109 4.92 16.99 -17.37
C ALA A 109 6.13 16.27 -17.99
N VAL A 110 6.72 15.30 -17.28
CA VAL A 110 7.95 14.60 -17.70
C VAL A 110 7.76 13.12 -18.01
N ASN A 111 6.77 12.45 -17.39
CA ASN A 111 6.57 11.01 -17.55
C ASN A 111 5.08 10.65 -17.45
N ARG A 112 4.52 10.12 -18.54
CA ARG A 112 3.15 9.59 -18.62
C ARG A 112 3.08 8.08 -18.82
N ASP A 113 4.23 7.42 -18.78
CA ASP A 113 4.37 5.98 -19.01
C ASP A 113 4.60 5.19 -17.70
N ALA A 114 4.95 5.87 -16.61
CA ALA A 114 5.22 5.22 -15.33
C ALA A 114 3.97 4.64 -14.68
N ILE A 115 4.18 3.63 -13.84
CA ILE A 115 3.21 3.20 -12.83
C ILE A 115 3.40 4.05 -11.58
N LEU A 116 2.31 4.61 -11.07
CA LEU A 116 2.30 5.37 -9.81
C LEU A 116 1.87 4.46 -8.67
N LEU A 117 2.71 4.34 -7.64
CA LEU A 117 2.41 3.64 -6.40
C LEU A 117 2.25 4.65 -5.26
N ILE A 118 1.03 4.86 -4.83
CA ILE A 118 0.68 5.78 -3.74
C ILE A 118 0.86 5.05 -2.40
N VAL A 119 1.60 5.68 -1.48
CA VAL A 119 1.88 5.13 -0.15
C VAL A 119 1.51 6.12 0.95
N SER A 120 1.36 7.40 0.60
CA SER A 120 0.92 8.46 1.52
C SER A 120 -0.52 8.22 1.99
N ASN A 121 -0.79 8.54 3.27
CA ASN A 121 -2.12 8.41 3.86
C ASN A 121 -2.93 9.73 3.80
N PRO A 122 -4.28 9.58 3.68
CA PRO A 122 -5.08 8.35 3.54
C PRO A 122 -4.96 7.75 2.13
N VAL A 123 -4.40 6.54 2.06
CA VAL A 123 -3.91 5.96 0.79
C VAL A 123 -4.99 5.79 -0.27
N ASP A 124 -6.17 5.33 0.10
CA ASP A 124 -7.24 5.05 -0.87
C ASP A 124 -7.80 6.34 -1.49
N ILE A 125 -7.99 7.38 -0.67
CA ILE A 125 -8.40 8.70 -1.13
C ILE A 125 -7.33 9.32 -2.03
N LEU A 126 -6.06 9.27 -1.62
CA LEU A 126 -4.97 9.82 -2.42
C LEU A 126 -4.75 9.02 -3.72
N THR A 127 -4.98 7.71 -3.72
CA THR A 127 -4.96 6.89 -4.93
C THR A 127 -6.09 7.28 -5.88
N TYR A 128 -7.32 7.48 -5.36
CA TYR A 128 -8.44 7.97 -6.16
C TYR A 128 -8.13 9.34 -6.79
N MET A 129 -7.60 10.26 -5.99
CA MET A 129 -7.21 11.58 -6.47
C MET A 129 -6.11 11.50 -7.52
N ALA A 130 -5.08 10.67 -7.29
CA ALA A 130 -4.00 10.46 -8.25
C ALA A 130 -4.54 9.91 -9.57
N GLN A 131 -5.49 8.96 -9.51
CA GLN A 131 -6.16 8.43 -10.71
C GLN A 131 -6.90 9.52 -11.48
N LYS A 132 -7.64 10.39 -10.79
CA LYS A 132 -8.42 11.47 -11.43
C LYS A 132 -7.55 12.58 -11.98
N LEU A 133 -6.52 12.99 -11.25
CA LEU A 133 -5.68 14.14 -11.59
C LEU A 133 -4.61 13.79 -12.64
N SER A 134 -4.07 12.57 -12.64
CA SER A 134 -3.05 12.16 -13.61
C SER A 134 -3.60 11.92 -15.01
N GLY A 135 -4.87 11.50 -15.10
CA GLY A 135 -5.47 11.06 -16.37
C GLY A 135 -4.86 9.77 -16.94
N LEU A 136 -4.06 9.05 -16.15
CA LEU A 136 -3.48 7.77 -16.55
C LEU A 136 -4.56 6.66 -16.57
N PRO A 137 -4.36 5.60 -17.35
CA PRO A 137 -5.21 4.40 -17.26
C PRO A 137 -5.28 3.86 -15.82
N ALA A 138 -6.42 3.30 -15.42
CA ALA A 138 -6.64 2.80 -14.06
C ALA A 138 -5.56 1.80 -13.62
N GLY A 139 -5.09 0.95 -14.53
CA GLY A 139 -4.01 0.01 -14.26
C GLY A 139 -2.63 0.62 -14.05
N ARG A 140 -2.47 1.94 -14.13
CA ARG A 140 -1.18 2.63 -13.90
C ARG A 140 -1.14 3.46 -12.62
N VAL A 141 -2.23 3.49 -11.86
CA VAL A 141 -2.30 4.18 -10.57
C VAL A 141 -2.84 3.22 -9.54
N ILE A 142 -2.00 2.87 -8.59
CA ILE A 142 -2.34 1.97 -7.49
C ILE A 142 -1.87 2.57 -6.17
N GLY A 143 -2.50 2.17 -5.10
CA GLY A 143 -2.05 2.46 -3.73
C GLY A 143 -1.58 1.19 -3.04
N SER A 144 -0.79 1.34 -1.98
CA SER A 144 -0.37 0.20 -1.15
C SER A 144 -1.56 -0.56 -0.54
N GLY A 145 -2.72 0.07 -0.42
CA GLY A 145 -3.96 -0.52 0.05
C GLY A 145 -3.78 -1.25 1.37
N THR A 146 -4.41 -2.41 1.48
CA THR A 146 -4.38 -3.26 2.67
C THR A 146 -3.35 -4.41 2.58
N VAL A 147 -2.31 -4.26 1.73
CA VAL A 147 -1.24 -5.27 1.60
C VAL A 147 -0.51 -5.49 2.93
N LEU A 148 -0.19 -4.42 3.66
CA LEU A 148 0.46 -4.54 4.96
C LEU A 148 -0.47 -5.12 6.02
N ASP A 149 -1.74 -4.72 6.03
CA ASP A 149 -2.74 -5.20 7.00
C ASP A 149 -3.01 -6.70 6.79
N THR A 150 -3.08 -7.13 5.54
CA THR A 150 -3.12 -8.55 5.17
C THR A 150 -1.88 -9.31 5.64
N ALA A 151 -0.68 -8.71 5.52
CA ALA A 151 0.54 -9.34 6.02
C ALA A 151 0.53 -9.48 7.56
N ARG A 152 -0.01 -8.47 8.28
CA ARG A 152 -0.24 -8.54 9.73
C ARG A 152 -1.20 -9.65 10.11
N LEU A 153 -2.35 -9.74 9.40
CA LEU A 153 -3.32 -10.82 9.60
C LEU A 153 -2.67 -12.19 9.42
N LYS A 154 -1.96 -12.39 8.31
CA LYS A 154 -1.26 -13.66 8.04
C LYS A 154 -0.23 -13.99 9.09
N HIS A 155 0.51 -13.00 9.59
CA HIS A 155 1.49 -13.17 10.66
C HIS A 155 0.83 -13.60 11.97
N LEU A 156 -0.19 -12.88 12.44
CA LEU A 156 -0.85 -13.16 13.70
C LEU A 156 -1.62 -14.49 13.66
N LEU A 157 -2.29 -14.77 12.54
CA LEU A 157 -2.98 -16.04 12.34
C LEU A 157 -1.98 -17.19 12.27
N GLY A 158 -0.85 -17.02 11.60
CA GLY A 158 0.23 -18.00 11.57
C GLY A 158 0.81 -18.29 12.97
N GLN A 159 0.98 -17.25 13.81
CA GLN A 159 1.38 -17.44 15.22
C GLN A 159 0.33 -18.20 16.03
N HIS A 160 -0.95 -17.84 15.90
CA HIS A 160 -2.05 -18.50 16.61
C HIS A 160 -2.16 -20.00 16.24
N LEU A 161 -2.02 -20.32 14.96
CA LEU A 161 -2.13 -21.68 14.45
C LEU A 161 -0.82 -22.48 14.51
N HIS A 162 0.31 -21.84 14.84
CA HIS A 162 1.66 -22.40 14.79
C HIS A 162 2.07 -22.90 13.41
N VAL A 163 1.74 -22.12 12.37
CA VAL A 163 2.13 -22.37 10.97
C VAL A 163 2.91 -21.20 10.41
N ASP A 164 3.72 -21.44 9.38
CA ASP A 164 4.38 -20.37 8.64
C ASP A 164 3.31 -19.46 7.99
N SER A 165 3.43 -18.15 8.18
CA SER A 165 2.49 -17.17 7.64
C SER A 165 2.36 -17.22 6.11
N ARG A 166 3.32 -17.79 5.40
CA ARG A 166 3.26 -18.02 3.94
C ARG A 166 2.21 -19.05 3.53
N ASN A 167 1.84 -19.96 4.45
CA ASN A 167 0.78 -20.95 4.25
C ASN A 167 -0.62 -20.41 4.56
N VAL A 168 -0.71 -19.21 5.13
CA VAL A 168 -1.98 -18.56 5.45
C VAL A 168 -2.46 -17.78 4.22
N HIS A 169 -3.64 -18.10 3.73
CA HIS A 169 -4.34 -17.38 2.67
C HIS A 169 -5.57 -16.70 3.28
N ALA A 170 -5.44 -15.41 3.53
CA ALA A 170 -6.47 -14.55 4.09
C ALA A 170 -6.24 -13.12 3.63
N PHE A 171 -7.27 -12.28 3.61
CA PHE A 171 -7.20 -10.90 3.17
C PHE A 171 -7.81 -9.95 4.22
N ILE A 172 -7.19 -8.80 4.38
CA ILE A 172 -7.85 -7.57 4.82
C ILE A 172 -8.21 -6.79 3.57
N ILE A 173 -9.46 -6.34 3.47
CA ILE A 173 -9.97 -5.57 2.32
C ILE A 173 -10.71 -4.30 2.78
N GLY A 174 -11.08 -3.45 1.82
CA GLY A 174 -11.78 -2.19 2.09
C GLY A 174 -10.84 -1.00 2.17
N GLU A 175 -11.21 0.02 2.94
CA GLU A 175 -10.35 1.16 3.25
C GLU A 175 -9.16 0.71 4.11
N HIS A 176 -7.96 1.18 3.79
CA HIS A 176 -6.84 1.04 4.73
C HIS A 176 -7.04 1.99 5.92
N GLY A 177 -7.50 1.48 7.05
CA GLY A 177 -7.79 2.22 8.26
C GLY A 177 -8.92 1.60 9.09
N ASP A 178 -9.65 2.44 9.83
CA ASP A 178 -10.62 1.99 10.83
C ASP A 178 -11.83 1.22 10.24
N SER A 179 -12.06 1.27 8.93
CA SER A 179 -13.16 0.55 8.27
C SER A 179 -12.71 -0.62 7.36
N GLU A 180 -11.46 -1.06 7.52
CA GLU A 180 -10.99 -2.31 6.93
C GLU A 180 -11.76 -3.52 7.47
N LEU A 181 -11.75 -4.63 6.76
CA LEU A 181 -12.38 -5.87 7.24
C LEU A 181 -11.53 -7.09 6.89
N ALA A 182 -11.54 -8.07 7.79
CA ALA A 182 -10.95 -9.38 7.54
C ALA A 182 -11.95 -10.27 6.80
N VAL A 183 -11.49 -10.93 5.74
CA VAL A 183 -12.30 -11.91 5.00
C VAL A 183 -12.05 -13.29 5.58
N TRP A 184 -12.91 -13.71 6.50
CA TRP A 184 -12.83 -15.01 7.14
C TRP A 184 -13.44 -16.14 6.29
N SER A 185 -14.51 -15.81 5.54
CA SER A 185 -15.27 -16.78 4.75
C SER A 185 -14.47 -17.48 3.64
N SER A 186 -13.33 -16.90 3.22
CA SER A 186 -12.41 -17.51 2.25
C SER A 186 -11.01 -17.75 2.81
N ALA A 187 -10.83 -17.56 4.13
CA ALA A 187 -9.55 -17.81 4.76
C ALA A 187 -9.23 -19.31 4.77
N ASN A 188 -7.99 -19.66 4.41
CA ASN A 188 -7.57 -21.04 4.38
C ASN A 188 -6.09 -21.19 4.73
N ILE A 189 -5.68 -22.40 5.13
CA ILE A 189 -4.31 -22.78 5.42
C ILE A 189 -3.90 -23.82 4.40
N SER A 190 -3.07 -23.45 3.45
CA SER A 190 -2.61 -24.34 2.36
C SER A 190 -3.76 -25.04 1.61
N GLY A 191 -4.89 -24.36 1.41
CA GLY A 191 -6.06 -24.89 0.70
C GLY A 191 -7.07 -25.65 1.57
N VAL A 192 -6.83 -25.77 2.89
CA VAL A 192 -7.81 -26.29 3.87
C VAL A 192 -8.51 -25.08 4.49
N ASP A 193 -9.83 -25.04 4.43
CA ASP A 193 -10.62 -23.96 5.06
C ASP A 193 -10.21 -23.75 6.53
N LEU A 194 -10.23 -22.50 7.00
CA LEU A 194 -9.73 -22.14 8.32
C LEU A 194 -10.43 -22.93 9.43
N ASP A 195 -11.77 -23.04 9.39
CA ASP A 195 -12.56 -23.76 10.39
C ASP A 195 -12.23 -25.26 10.39
N ASP A 196 -12.07 -25.86 9.18
CA ASP A 196 -11.68 -27.26 9.02
C ASP A 196 -10.26 -27.49 9.57
N TYR A 197 -9.34 -26.60 9.25
CA TYR A 197 -7.96 -26.67 9.76
C TYR A 197 -7.92 -26.60 11.29
N CYS A 198 -8.64 -25.66 11.88
CA CYS A 198 -8.72 -25.49 13.33
C CYS A 198 -9.29 -26.75 14.00
N ARG A 199 -10.37 -27.31 13.43
CA ARG A 199 -11.00 -28.55 13.93
C ARG A 199 -10.03 -29.74 13.85
N ILE A 200 -9.33 -29.92 12.74
CA ILE A 200 -8.36 -31.03 12.55
C ILE A 200 -7.19 -30.90 13.54
N CYS A 201 -6.69 -29.68 13.74
CA CYS A 201 -5.50 -29.42 14.56
C CYS A 201 -5.82 -29.09 16.04
N GLY A 202 -7.09 -29.08 16.43
CA GLY A 202 -7.51 -28.74 17.79
C GLY A 202 -7.16 -27.31 18.18
N LYS A 203 -7.27 -26.35 17.23
CA LYS A 203 -7.00 -24.93 17.44
C LYS A 203 -8.31 -24.18 17.75
N ASP A 204 -8.17 -23.06 18.45
CA ASP A 204 -9.30 -22.19 18.78
C ASP A 204 -9.66 -21.32 17.55
N ASP A 205 -10.84 -21.59 16.99
CA ASP A 205 -11.47 -20.84 15.89
C ASP A 205 -12.68 -20.02 16.37
N SER A 206 -12.83 -19.86 17.67
CA SER A 206 -13.93 -19.09 18.23
C SER A 206 -13.97 -17.68 17.67
N HIS A 207 -15.18 -17.13 17.51
CA HIS A 207 -15.36 -15.74 17.12
C HIS A 207 -14.53 -14.77 17.98
N GLU A 208 -14.39 -15.06 19.28
CA GLU A 208 -13.57 -14.26 20.18
C GLU A 208 -12.07 -14.31 19.84
N ALA A 209 -11.54 -15.47 19.42
CA ALA A 209 -10.15 -15.61 19.03
C ALA A 209 -9.87 -14.86 17.72
N LEU A 210 -10.72 -15.04 16.72
CA LEU A 210 -10.61 -14.35 15.43
C LEU A 210 -10.79 -12.84 15.58
N ASP A 211 -11.73 -12.39 16.40
CA ASP A 211 -11.93 -10.98 16.72
C ASP A 211 -10.71 -10.35 17.41
N ARG A 212 -10.08 -11.07 18.36
CA ARG A 212 -8.84 -10.59 18.99
C ARG A 212 -7.73 -10.41 17.96
N ILE A 213 -7.57 -11.37 17.05
CA ILE A 213 -6.57 -11.29 15.97
C ILE A 213 -6.86 -10.08 15.10
N TYR A 214 -8.10 -9.91 14.64
CA TYR A 214 -8.48 -8.78 13.78
C TYR A 214 -8.25 -7.42 14.46
N ARG A 215 -8.67 -7.27 15.73
CA ARG A 215 -8.41 -6.04 16.49
C ARG A 215 -6.91 -5.76 16.60
N SER A 216 -6.09 -6.79 16.82
CA SER A 216 -4.63 -6.64 16.88
C SER A 216 -4.04 -6.21 15.53
N VAL A 217 -4.62 -6.62 14.39
CA VAL A 217 -4.23 -6.14 13.06
C VAL A 217 -4.53 -4.66 12.93
N ARG A 218 -5.79 -4.26 13.15
CA ARG A 218 -6.28 -2.89 13.02
C ARG A 218 -5.53 -1.92 13.94
N ASP A 219 -5.31 -2.32 15.18
CA ASP A 219 -4.71 -1.46 16.19
C ASP A 219 -3.16 -1.48 16.17
N ALA A 220 -2.54 -2.36 15.34
CA ALA A 220 -1.09 -2.54 15.29
C ALA A 220 -0.32 -1.24 15.00
N ALA A 221 -0.84 -0.39 14.10
CA ALA A 221 -0.19 0.86 13.75
C ALA A 221 -0.11 1.81 14.96
N TYR A 222 -1.18 1.92 15.75
CA TYR A 222 -1.24 2.75 16.94
C TYR A 222 -0.23 2.30 18.00
N GLN A 223 -0.17 0.99 18.26
CA GLN A 223 0.78 0.39 19.22
C GLN A 223 2.24 0.61 18.79
N ILE A 224 2.55 0.46 17.49
CA ILE A 224 3.91 0.71 16.96
C ILE A 224 4.27 2.18 17.07
N ILE A 225 3.35 3.10 16.76
CA ILE A 225 3.57 4.54 16.85
C ILE A 225 3.77 4.96 18.31
N GLU A 226 3.00 4.43 19.25
CA GLU A 226 3.19 4.65 20.68
C GLU A 226 4.58 4.19 21.13
N GLY A 227 5.03 3.02 20.66
CA GLY A 227 6.32 2.45 21.08
C GLY A 227 7.56 3.09 20.47
N LYS A 228 7.50 3.59 19.22
CA LYS A 228 8.69 4.07 18.50
C LYS A 228 8.49 5.35 17.67
N GLY A 229 7.36 6.02 17.84
CA GLY A 229 7.05 7.32 17.21
C GLY A 229 6.52 7.23 15.77
N ALA A 230 6.78 6.15 15.03
CA ALA A 230 6.29 5.97 13.65
C ALA A 230 6.36 4.50 13.23
N THR A 231 5.53 4.11 12.26
CA THR A 231 5.61 2.79 11.59
C THR A 231 6.15 2.98 10.18
N TYR A 232 7.16 2.19 9.78
CA TYR A 232 7.79 2.33 8.46
C TYR A 232 8.46 1.05 7.92
N TYR A 233 8.93 0.11 8.76
CA TYR A 233 9.57 -1.10 8.24
C TYR A 233 8.61 -2.01 7.47
N GLY A 234 7.45 -2.28 8.04
CA GLY A 234 6.44 -3.15 7.42
C GLY A 234 5.97 -2.62 6.08
N ILE A 235 5.66 -1.31 6.01
CA ILE A 235 5.23 -0.69 4.74
C ILE A 235 6.36 -0.66 3.70
N GLY A 236 7.63 -0.46 4.10
CA GLY A 236 8.75 -0.54 3.18
C GLY A 236 8.87 -1.93 2.53
N ILE A 237 8.65 -3.01 3.30
CA ILE A 237 8.62 -4.38 2.76
C ILE A 237 7.39 -4.60 1.87
N ALA A 238 6.22 -4.05 2.23
CA ALA A 238 5.01 -4.13 1.41
C ALA A 238 5.20 -3.41 0.05
N VAL A 239 5.80 -2.23 0.05
CA VAL A 239 6.17 -1.49 -1.19
C VAL A 239 7.11 -2.32 -2.05
N ARG A 240 8.15 -2.93 -1.45
CA ARG A 240 9.03 -3.86 -2.17
C ARG A 240 8.26 -5.03 -2.77
N ARG A 241 7.33 -5.65 -2.03
CA ARG A 241 6.53 -6.78 -2.52
C ARG A 241 5.64 -6.39 -3.71
N ILE A 242 5.02 -5.21 -3.66
CA ILE A 242 4.22 -4.67 -4.76
C ILE A 242 5.13 -4.39 -5.98
N ALA A 243 6.28 -3.72 -5.76
CA ALA A 243 7.24 -3.44 -6.81
C ALA A 243 7.78 -4.72 -7.47
N GLU A 244 8.02 -5.77 -6.69
CA GLU A 244 8.46 -7.07 -7.18
C GLU A 244 7.42 -7.70 -8.11
N ALA A 245 6.16 -7.70 -7.72
CA ALA A 245 5.06 -8.21 -8.56
C ALA A 245 4.96 -7.45 -9.89
N ILE A 246 5.13 -6.12 -9.85
CA ILE A 246 5.09 -5.27 -11.05
C ILE A 246 6.30 -5.53 -11.96
N VAL A 247 7.51 -5.49 -11.42
CA VAL A 247 8.75 -5.56 -12.22
C VAL A 247 8.96 -6.94 -12.82
N ARG A 248 8.53 -7.99 -12.13
CA ARG A 248 8.64 -9.40 -12.58
C ARG A 248 7.43 -9.90 -13.34
N ASP A 249 6.39 -9.09 -13.48
CA ASP A 249 5.12 -9.50 -14.10
C ASP A 249 4.58 -10.82 -13.52
N GLU A 250 4.54 -10.90 -12.18
CA GLU A 250 4.29 -12.15 -11.46
C GLU A 250 2.85 -12.64 -11.49
N HIS A 251 1.89 -11.83 -11.94
CA HIS A 251 0.45 -12.12 -11.82
C HIS A 251 0.03 -12.47 -10.37
N SER A 252 0.70 -11.86 -9.40
CA SER A 252 0.41 -12.07 -7.98
C SER A 252 -0.86 -11.36 -7.57
N VAL A 253 -1.68 -12.02 -6.75
CA VAL A 253 -2.90 -11.44 -6.16
C VAL A 253 -2.54 -10.70 -4.89
N LEU A 254 -2.68 -9.38 -4.90
CA LEU A 254 -2.39 -8.50 -3.76
C LEU A 254 -3.58 -7.54 -3.53
N PRO A 255 -3.96 -7.26 -2.27
CA PRO A 255 -5.04 -6.33 -1.95
C PRO A 255 -4.55 -4.87 -2.01
N VAL A 256 -4.15 -4.45 -3.21
CA VAL A 256 -3.73 -3.08 -3.50
C VAL A 256 -4.95 -2.17 -3.65
N SER A 257 -4.80 -0.90 -3.31
CA SER A 257 -5.83 0.11 -3.59
C SER A 257 -5.88 0.39 -5.08
N SER A 258 -7.01 0.12 -5.69
CA SER A 258 -7.23 0.34 -7.13
C SER A 258 -8.65 0.80 -7.42
N MET A 259 -8.88 1.37 -8.60
CA MET A 259 -10.20 1.84 -9.02
C MET A 259 -11.17 0.67 -9.16
N VAL A 260 -12.25 0.68 -8.38
CA VAL A 260 -13.29 -0.36 -8.40
C VAL A 260 -14.33 -0.05 -9.47
N GLY A 261 -14.58 -1.00 -10.35
CA GLY A 261 -15.45 -0.88 -11.52
C GLY A 261 -16.76 -1.67 -11.41
N GLY A 262 -17.48 -1.60 -10.28
CA GLY A 262 -18.78 -2.27 -10.09
C GLY A 262 -18.73 -3.56 -9.26
N HIS A 263 -17.56 -3.99 -8.81
CA HIS A 263 -17.41 -5.15 -7.93
C HIS A 263 -18.12 -4.92 -6.59
N TYR A 264 -18.85 -5.91 -6.10
CA TYR A 264 -19.62 -5.87 -4.86
C TYR A 264 -20.65 -4.72 -4.79
N GLY A 265 -21.12 -4.22 -5.96
CA GLY A 265 -21.97 -3.04 -6.04
C GLY A 265 -21.25 -1.70 -5.82
N ILE A 266 -19.92 -1.70 -5.76
CA ILE A 266 -19.09 -0.51 -5.55
C ILE A 266 -18.47 -0.08 -6.89
N SER A 267 -18.54 1.21 -7.20
CA SER A 267 -17.90 1.77 -8.39
C SER A 267 -17.37 3.17 -8.16
N GLY A 268 -16.33 3.53 -8.90
CA GLY A 268 -15.78 4.88 -8.89
C GLY A 268 -15.14 5.27 -7.56
N LEU A 269 -14.50 4.33 -6.87
CA LEU A 269 -13.68 4.51 -5.67
C LEU A 269 -12.40 3.68 -5.81
N CYS A 270 -11.35 4.06 -5.07
CA CYS A 270 -10.20 3.18 -4.85
C CYS A 270 -10.31 2.55 -3.47
N LEU A 271 -10.16 1.23 -3.41
CA LEU A 271 -10.19 0.43 -2.19
C LEU A 271 -9.17 -0.70 -2.30
N GLY A 272 -8.68 -1.16 -1.17
CA GLY A 272 -7.87 -2.36 -1.05
C GLY A 272 -8.70 -3.60 -1.37
N LEU A 273 -8.59 -4.11 -2.59
CA LEU A 273 -9.23 -5.35 -3.03
C LEU A 273 -8.20 -6.27 -3.68
N PRO A 274 -8.37 -7.60 -3.57
CA PRO A 274 -7.49 -8.53 -4.28
C PRO A 274 -7.48 -8.25 -5.77
N CYS A 275 -6.32 -7.94 -6.33
CA CYS A 275 -6.13 -7.64 -7.74
C CYS A 275 -5.13 -8.63 -8.35
N ASP A 276 -5.45 -9.16 -9.53
CA ASP A 276 -4.52 -9.90 -10.38
C ASP A 276 -3.78 -8.91 -11.28
N GLY A 277 -2.54 -8.63 -10.90
CA GLY A 277 -1.77 -7.54 -11.52
C GLY A 277 -2.40 -6.17 -11.24
N VAL A 278 -2.12 -5.21 -12.14
CA VAL A 278 -2.63 -3.83 -12.03
C VAL A 278 -4.00 -3.67 -12.72
N GLN A 279 -4.59 -4.72 -13.25
CA GLN A 279 -5.67 -4.61 -14.24
C GLN A 279 -7.01 -5.17 -13.79
N ASN A 280 -7.06 -6.19 -12.94
CA ASN A 280 -8.30 -6.88 -12.64
C ASN A 280 -8.52 -7.02 -11.12
N VAL A 281 -9.62 -6.45 -10.64
CA VAL A 281 -10.13 -6.76 -9.29
C VAL A 281 -10.76 -8.15 -9.32
N LEU A 282 -10.35 -9.02 -8.40
CA LEU A 282 -10.93 -10.36 -8.26
C LEU A 282 -12.15 -10.31 -7.35
N ASN A 283 -13.26 -10.87 -7.81
CA ASN A 283 -14.42 -11.13 -6.98
C ASN A 283 -14.18 -12.39 -6.15
N ILE A 284 -13.54 -12.24 -4.97
CA ILE A 284 -13.45 -13.34 -4.03
C ILE A 284 -14.82 -13.57 -3.37
N PRO A 285 -15.17 -14.81 -3.00
CA PRO A 285 -16.38 -15.07 -2.23
C PRO A 285 -16.38 -14.30 -0.90
N LEU A 286 -17.43 -13.57 -0.63
CA LEU A 286 -17.68 -12.88 0.64
C LEU A 286 -18.99 -13.39 1.23
N SER A 287 -19.06 -13.50 2.54
CA SER A 287 -20.33 -13.69 3.24
C SER A 287 -21.22 -12.44 3.08
N GLU A 288 -22.50 -12.58 3.40
CA GLU A 288 -23.43 -11.43 3.37
C GLU A 288 -22.99 -10.32 4.33
N ASP A 289 -22.43 -10.70 5.48
CA ASP A 289 -21.95 -9.76 6.49
C ASP A 289 -20.70 -9.01 6.01
N GLU A 290 -19.72 -9.73 5.48
CA GLU A 290 -18.50 -9.15 4.88
C GLU A 290 -18.84 -8.21 3.72
N THR A 291 -19.83 -8.59 2.88
CA THR A 291 -20.33 -7.73 1.80
C THR A 291 -20.91 -6.43 2.35
N ARG A 292 -21.74 -6.50 3.41
CA ARG A 292 -22.30 -5.31 4.06
C ARG A 292 -21.20 -4.43 4.69
N GLN A 293 -20.22 -5.03 5.33
CA GLN A 293 -19.08 -4.30 5.90
C GLN A 293 -18.27 -3.58 4.82
N LEU A 294 -17.97 -4.25 3.70
CA LEU A 294 -17.26 -3.66 2.57
C LEU A 294 -18.04 -2.48 1.96
N GLN A 295 -19.35 -2.62 1.78
CA GLN A 295 -20.20 -1.55 1.29
C GLN A 295 -20.24 -0.36 2.27
N SER A 296 -20.26 -0.62 3.59
CA SER A 296 -20.17 0.43 4.61
C SER A 296 -18.83 1.16 4.56
N SER A 297 -17.72 0.44 4.38
CA SER A 297 -16.38 1.02 4.17
C SER A 297 -16.38 1.94 2.94
N ALA A 298 -16.93 1.48 1.82
CA ALA A 298 -17.04 2.27 0.59
C ALA A 298 -17.90 3.54 0.77
N GLN A 299 -18.99 3.47 1.52
CA GLN A 299 -19.84 4.64 1.82
C GLN A 299 -19.09 5.70 2.63
N LYS A 300 -18.30 5.29 3.64
CA LYS A 300 -17.46 6.22 4.41
C LYS A 300 -16.44 6.93 3.51
N MET A 301 -15.80 6.17 2.61
CA MET A 301 -14.86 6.73 1.64
C MET A 301 -15.54 7.74 0.70
N ARG A 302 -16.75 7.44 0.23
CA ARG A 302 -17.52 8.36 -0.61
C ARG A 302 -17.81 9.66 0.13
N ALA A 303 -18.30 9.58 1.36
CA ALA A 303 -18.58 10.77 2.17
C ALA A 303 -17.34 11.67 2.34
N LEU A 304 -16.15 11.07 2.59
CA LEU A 304 -14.91 11.83 2.70
C LEU A 304 -14.51 12.50 1.37
N LEU A 305 -14.74 11.85 0.22
CA LEU A 305 -14.47 12.44 -1.08
C LEU A 305 -15.42 13.60 -1.37
N ASP A 306 -16.71 13.46 -1.05
CA ASP A 306 -17.72 14.51 -1.21
C ASP A 306 -17.38 15.74 -0.34
N GLU A 307 -16.91 15.56 0.90
CA GLU A 307 -16.46 16.64 1.80
C GLU A 307 -15.33 17.49 1.20
N ILE A 308 -14.45 16.89 0.39
CA ILE A 308 -13.33 17.61 -0.26
C ILE A 308 -13.62 18.01 -1.70
N GLY A 309 -14.86 17.84 -2.17
CA GLY A 309 -15.31 18.22 -3.51
C GLY A 309 -14.69 17.38 -4.63
N MET A 310 -14.63 16.07 -4.44
CA MET A 310 -14.05 15.12 -5.41
C MET A 310 -15.08 14.10 -5.90
#